data_267384d9d372c4d739af6c28401157c6
#
_entry.id   267384d9d372c4d739af6c28401157c6
#
_cell.length_a   1.000
_cell.length_b   1.000
_cell.length_c   1.000
_cell.angle_alpha   90.00
_cell.angle_beta   90.00
_cell.angle_gamma   90.00
#
_symmetry.space_group_name_H-M   'P 1'
#
loop_
_entity.id
_entity.type
_entity.pdbx_description
1 polymer ?
#
loop_
_entity_poly.entity_id
_entity_poly.type
_entity_poly.pdbx_seq_one_letter_code
_entity_poly.pdbx_strand_id
1 'polypeptide(L)'
;MTDVGMGAVVSMLPREVIKRDGQRADFDAGKIRSALLRAGQASGEFGEAEADLLTAQVAKVLIHSFRGSPPEIERIQDVVEQSLIAANHLATARAYIVYRETHKKLRQDRKTVVDVDGAGAGG
;
A
#
# COMPACT_ATOMS: atom_id res chain seq x y z
N MET A 1 0.26 -26.74 13.29
CA MET A 1 -1.00 -26.50 12.56
C MET A 1 -1.12 -25.06 12.07
N THR A 2 -0.74 -24.10 12.89
CA THR A 2 -0.75 -22.68 12.52
C THR A 2 0.16 -22.38 11.34
N ASP A 3 1.29 -23.08 11.22
CA ASP A 3 2.24 -22.86 10.13
C ASP A 3 1.65 -23.17 8.75
N VAL A 4 0.77 -24.18 8.71
CA VAL A 4 0.10 -24.54 7.46
C VAL A 4 -0.81 -23.40 7.00
N GLY A 5 -1.50 -22.75 7.95
CA GLY A 5 -2.34 -21.59 7.65
C GLY A 5 -1.56 -20.42 7.10
N MET A 6 -0.39 -20.14 7.67
CA MET A 6 0.47 -19.05 7.19
C MET A 6 0.99 -19.31 5.79
N GLY A 7 1.40 -20.55 5.49
CA GLY A 7 1.83 -20.91 4.15
C GLY A 7 0.73 -20.72 3.13
N ALA A 8 -0.51 -21.11 3.48
CA ALA A 8 -1.66 -20.94 2.60
C ALA A 8 -1.95 -19.45 2.35
N VAL A 9 -1.86 -18.62 3.40
CA VAL A 9 -2.08 -17.18 3.28
C VAL A 9 -1.06 -16.56 2.32
N VAL A 10 0.23 -16.89 2.49
CA VAL A 10 1.29 -16.34 1.63
C VAL A 10 1.06 -16.76 0.16
N SER A 11 0.69 -18.01 -0.08
CA SER A 11 0.49 -18.49 -1.45
C SER A 11 -0.77 -17.90 -2.11
N MET A 12 -1.71 -17.38 -1.32
CA MET A 12 -2.94 -16.75 -1.83
C MET A 12 -2.79 -15.27 -2.10
N LEU A 13 -1.70 -14.65 -1.64
CA LEU A 13 -1.47 -13.22 -1.87
C LEU A 13 -1.35 -12.94 -3.36
N PRO A 14 -1.76 -11.74 -3.82
CA PRO A 14 -1.52 -11.34 -5.20
C PRO A 14 -0.04 -11.43 -5.53
N ARG A 15 0.29 -11.77 -6.74
CA ARG A 15 1.67 -11.79 -7.21
C ARG A 15 2.11 -10.46 -7.76
N GLU A 16 1.14 -9.71 -8.29
CA GLU A 16 1.41 -8.45 -8.95
C GLU A 16 0.43 -7.38 -8.47
N VAL A 17 0.82 -6.14 -8.67
CA VAL A 17 0.00 -4.96 -8.42
C VAL A 17 0.03 -4.10 -9.69
N ILE A 18 -1.09 -3.44 -9.97
CA ILE A 18 -1.20 -2.51 -11.10
C ILE A 18 -0.88 -1.11 -10.59
N LYS A 19 0.17 -0.52 -11.12
CA LYS A 19 0.60 0.84 -10.76
C LYS A 19 -0.32 1.88 -11.39
N ARG A 20 -0.19 3.14 -10.95
CA ARG A 20 -1.06 4.23 -11.43
C ARG A 20 -0.97 4.44 -12.95
N ASP A 21 0.18 4.15 -13.54
CA ASP A 21 0.39 4.27 -14.97
C ASP A 21 -0.08 3.05 -15.76
N GLY A 22 -0.69 2.09 -15.09
CA GLY A 22 -1.18 0.86 -15.70
C GLY A 22 -0.14 -0.25 -15.81
N GLN A 23 1.11 0.03 -15.48
CA GLN A 23 2.16 -1.00 -15.51
C GLN A 23 2.02 -1.93 -14.30
N ARG A 24 2.48 -3.18 -14.51
CA ARG A 24 2.47 -4.16 -13.43
C ARG A 24 3.80 -4.19 -12.71
N ALA A 25 3.75 -4.43 -11.41
CA ALA A 25 4.92 -4.60 -10.58
C ALA A 25 4.67 -5.77 -9.63
N ASP A 26 5.73 -6.29 -9.05
CA ASP A 26 5.60 -7.36 -8.06
C ASP A 26 4.88 -6.84 -6.83
N PHE A 27 3.98 -7.67 -6.29
CA PHE A 27 3.34 -7.39 -5.02
C PHE A 27 4.31 -7.69 -3.89
N ASP A 28 4.44 -6.76 -2.96
CA ASP A 28 5.36 -6.90 -1.83
C ASP A 28 4.66 -6.45 -0.54
N ALA A 29 4.26 -7.42 0.28
CA ALA A 29 3.63 -7.15 1.56
C ALA A 29 4.56 -6.39 2.51
N GLY A 30 5.87 -6.54 2.35
CA GLY A 30 6.85 -5.79 3.14
C GLY A 30 6.74 -4.28 2.95
N LYS A 31 6.36 -3.84 1.77
CA LYS A 31 6.12 -2.41 1.53
C LYS A 31 4.91 -1.90 2.30
N ILE A 32 3.86 -2.71 2.39
CA ILE A 32 2.67 -2.38 3.18
C ILE A 32 3.07 -2.26 4.66
N ARG A 33 3.81 -3.25 5.16
CA ARG A 33 4.28 -3.25 6.54
C ARG A 33 5.12 -2.01 6.84
N SER A 34 6.06 -1.69 5.97
CA SER A 34 6.93 -0.52 6.14
C SER A 34 6.14 0.78 6.19
N ALA A 35 5.16 0.94 5.31
CA ALA A 35 4.32 2.12 5.29
C ALA A 35 3.49 2.24 6.57
N LEU A 36 2.90 1.14 7.02
CA LEU A 36 2.14 1.10 8.27
C LEU A 36 3.03 1.42 9.47
N LEU A 37 4.21 0.83 9.54
CA LEU A 37 5.14 1.07 10.64
C LEU A 37 5.56 2.54 10.71
N ARG A 38 5.94 3.12 9.58
CA ARG A 38 6.34 4.54 9.53
C ARG A 38 5.21 5.45 9.96
N ALA A 39 4.01 5.20 9.47
CA ALA A 39 2.86 6.02 9.82
C ALA A 39 2.50 5.87 11.30
N GLY A 40 2.55 4.66 11.82
CA GLY A 40 2.28 4.39 13.24
C GLY A 40 3.30 5.03 14.16
N GLN A 41 4.58 4.98 13.80
CA GLN A 41 5.64 5.60 14.56
C GLN A 41 5.55 7.13 14.50
N ALA A 42 5.26 7.68 13.33
CA ALA A 42 5.13 9.13 13.16
C ALA A 42 3.96 9.69 13.97
N SER A 43 2.86 8.97 14.05
CA SER A 43 1.69 9.38 14.83
C SER A 43 1.80 9.04 16.30
N GLY A 44 2.72 8.13 16.66
CA GLY A 44 2.89 7.66 18.03
C GLY A 44 1.85 6.66 18.48
N GLU A 45 1.04 6.11 17.56
CA GLU A 45 -0.06 5.22 17.94
C GLU A 45 0.37 3.77 18.10
N PHE A 46 1.37 3.30 17.33
CA PHE A 46 1.80 1.90 17.43
C PHE A 46 3.20 1.71 16.87
N GLY A 47 3.74 0.52 17.12
CA GLY A 47 5.04 0.10 16.63
C GLY A 47 4.95 -1.18 15.81
N GLU A 48 6.01 -1.99 15.87
CA GLU A 48 6.18 -3.14 14.99
C GLU A 48 5.11 -4.22 15.16
N ALA A 49 4.74 -4.54 16.41
CA ALA A 49 3.76 -5.61 16.67
C ALA A 49 2.42 -5.32 16.02
N GLU A 50 1.93 -4.10 16.18
CA GLU A 50 0.65 -3.71 15.58
C GLU A 50 0.77 -3.56 14.06
N ALA A 51 1.91 -3.09 13.56
CA ALA A 51 2.15 -3.02 12.14
C ALA A 51 2.06 -4.42 11.50
N ASP A 52 2.59 -5.44 12.17
CA ASP A 52 2.48 -6.82 11.70
C ASP A 52 1.04 -7.31 11.68
N LEU A 53 0.27 -7.01 12.73
CA LEU A 53 -1.15 -7.39 12.80
C LEU A 53 -1.97 -6.71 11.72
N LEU A 54 -1.76 -5.42 11.52
CA LEU A 54 -2.46 -4.66 10.48
C LEU A 54 -2.10 -5.16 9.08
N THR A 55 -0.83 -5.48 8.85
CA THR A 55 -0.39 -6.03 7.58
C THR A 55 -1.09 -7.37 7.29
N ALA A 56 -1.20 -8.22 8.31
CA ALA A 56 -1.91 -9.49 8.18
C ALA A 56 -3.39 -9.29 7.85
N GLN A 57 -4.03 -8.30 8.46
CA GLN A 57 -5.43 -7.98 8.18
C GLN A 57 -5.61 -7.47 6.75
N VAL A 58 -4.73 -6.58 6.31
CA VAL A 58 -4.74 -6.08 4.93
C VAL A 58 -4.58 -7.24 3.95
N ALA A 59 -3.63 -8.14 4.24
CA ALA A 59 -3.39 -9.31 3.38
C ALA A 59 -4.65 -10.17 3.25
N LYS A 60 -5.36 -10.41 4.35
CA LYS A 60 -6.61 -11.19 4.31
C LYS A 60 -7.68 -10.54 3.45
N VAL A 61 -7.83 -9.22 3.55
CA VAL A 61 -8.79 -8.49 2.74
C VAL A 61 -8.42 -8.57 1.26
N LEU A 62 -7.15 -8.42 0.94
CA LEU A 62 -6.68 -8.49 -0.45
C LEU A 62 -6.91 -9.87 -1.04
N ILE A 63 -6.60 -10.92 -0.29
CA ILE A 63 -6.84 -12.30 -0.74
C ILE A 63 -8.31 -12.51 -1.04
N HIS A 64 -9.18 -12.04 -0.16
CA HIS A 64 -10.62 -12.21 -0.31
C HIS A 64 -11.18 -11.40 -1.48
N SER A 65 -10.71 -10.18 -1.67
CA SER A 65 -11.27 -9.22 -2.63
C SER A 65 -10.72 -9.39 -4.04
N PHE A 66 -9.50 -9.89 -4.21
CA PHE A 66 -8.80 -9.88 -5.50
C PHE A 66 -8.32 -11.28 -5.90
N ARG A 67 -9.16 -12.27 -5.73
CA ARG A 67 -8.83 -13.65 -6.07
C ARG A 67 -8.44 -13.77 -7.55
N GLY A 68 -7.16 -14.10 -7.77
CA GLY A 68 -6.65 -14.34 -9.11
C GLY A 68 -6.48 -13.12 -10.00
N SER A 69 -6.80 -11.93 -9.51
CA SER A 69 -6.63 -10.68 -10.26
C SER A 69 -5.65 -9.76 -9.54
N PRO A 70 -4.75 -9.09 -10.27
CA PRO A 70 -3.86 -8.13 -9.62
C PRO A 70 -4.65 -6.89 -9.20
N PRO A 71 -4.54 -6.45 -7.94
CA PRO A 71 -5.20 -5.24 -7.48
C PRO A 71 -4.47 -3.99 -7.97
N GLU A 72 -5.22 -2.92 -8.14
CA GLU A 72 -4.63 -1.60 -8.39
C GLU A 72 -4.04 -1.06 -7.08
N ILE A 73 -2.94 -0.32 -7.21
CA ILE A 73 -2.25 0.24 -6.02
C ILE A 73 -3.18 1.09 -5.17
N GLU A 74 -4.06 1.86 -5.78
CA GLU A 74 -5.00 2.70 -5.04
C GLU A 74 -5.98 1.88 -4.21
N ARG A 75 -6.38 0.71 -4.71
CA ARG A 75 -7.27 -0.19 -3.96
C ARG A 75 -6.56 -0.77 -2.75
N ILE A 76 -5.28 -1.12 -2.91
CA ILE A 76 -4.47 -1.58 -1.76
C ILE A 76 -4.39 -0.48 -0.71
N GLN A 77 -4.15 0.75 -1.14
CA GLN A 77 -4.07 1.89 -0.23
C GLN A 77 -5.41 2.15 0.47
N ASP A 78 -6.53 1.96 -0.23
CA ASP A 78 -7.86 2.06 0.40
C ASP A 78 -8.03 1.01 1.50
N VAL A 79 -7.58 -0.22 1.26
CA VAL A 79 -7.67 -1.29 2.26
C VAL A 79 -6.82 -0.97 3.48
N VAL A 80 -5.60 -0.45 3.28
CA VAL A 80 -4.73 -0.04 4.38
C VAL A 80 -5.40 1.05 5.22
N GLU A 81 -5.93 2.06 4.57
CA GLU A 81 -6.62 3.16 5.24
C GLU A 81 -7.82 2.68 6.04
N GLN A 82 -8.64 1.84 5.44
CA GLN A 82 -9.81 1.27 6.11
C GLN A 82 -9.42 0.40 7.29
N SER A 83 -8.33 -0.35 7.19
CA SER A 83 -7.82 -1.17 8.28
C SER A 83 -7.38 -0.32 9.46
N LEU A 84 -6.72 0.80 9.21
CA LEU A 84 -6.32 1.74 10.25
C LEU A 84 -7.54 2.34 10.97
N ILE A 85 -8.54 2.72 10.22
CA ILE A 85 -9.78 3.29 10.77
C ILE A 85 -10.51 2.23 11.61
N ALA A 86 -10.62 1.01 11.09
CA ALA A 86 -11.29 -0.09 11.79
C ALA A 86 -10.58 -0.44 13.11
N ALA A 87 -9.26 -0.31 13.15
CA ALA A 87 -8.47 -0.55 14.36
C ALA A 87 -8.42 0.68 15.28
N ASN A 88 -9.14 1.74 14.94
CA ASN A 88 -9.22 2.99 15.70
C ASN A 88 -7.88 3.74 15.78
N HIS A 89 -7.03 3.56 14.81
CA HIS A 89 -5.77 4.31 14.69
C HIS A 89 -6.01 5.54 13.81
N LEU A 90 -6.80 6.49 14.32
CA LEU A 90 -7.28 7.61 13.53
C LEU A 90 -6.19 8.61 13.16
N ALA A 91 -5.24 8.86 14.06
CA ALA A 91 -4.12 9.75 13.75
C ALA A 91 -3.22 9.14 12.68
N THR A 92 -2.99 7.84 12.76
CA THR A 92 -2.22 7.12 11.74
C THR A 92 -2.95 7.12 10.41
N ALA A 93 -4.28 6.93 10.42
CA ALA A 93 -5.09 6.97 9.20
C ALA A 93 -4.94 8.33 8.51
N ARG A 94 -5.00 9.42 9.26
CA ARG A 94 -4.80 10.76 8.71
C ARG A 94 -3.41 10.93 8.11
N ALA A 95 -2.39 10.48 8.84
CA ALA A 95 -1.01 10.54 8.35
C ALA A 95 -0.84 9.74 7.06
N TYR A 96 -1.48 8.58 6.99
CA TYR A 96 -1.42 7.74 5.81
C TYR A 96 -2.13 8.38 4.60
N ILE A 97 -3.27 9.02 4.83
CA ILE A 97 -4.00 9.75 3.77
C ILE A 97 -3.11 10.84 3.19
N VAL A 98 -2.45 11.61 4.05
CA VAL A 98 -1.53 12.67 3.61
C VAL A 98 -0.36 12.06 2.84
N TYR A 99 0.19 10.95 3.33
CA TYR A 99 1.29 10.25 2.66
C TYR A 99 0.90 9.83 1.24
N ARG A 100 -0.25 9.19 1.07
CA ARG A 100 -0.66 8.72 -0.26
C ARG A 100 -0.94 9.88 -1.21
N GLU A 101 -1.53 10.98 -0.73
CA GLU A 101 -1.79 12.16 -1.56
C GLU A 101 -0.48 12.86 -1.94
N THR A 102 0.45 12.98 -1.02
CA THR A 102 1.76 13.57 -1.29
C THR A 102 2.53 12.76 -2.33
N HIS A 103 2.53 11.44 -2.19
CA HIS A 103 3.21 10.56 -3.15
C HIS A 103 2.56 10.63 -4.54
N LYS A 104 1.24 10.66 -4.59
CA LYS A 104 0.52 10.82 -5.85
C LYS A 104 0.90 12.12 -6.54
N LYS A 105 0.91 13.22 -5.78
CA LYS A 105 1.26 14.54 -6.31
C LYS A 105 2.70 14.59 -6.80
N LEU A 106 3.64 14.06 -6.02
CA LEU A 106 5.05 14.02 -6.42
C LEU A 106 5.26 13.24 -7.71
N ARG A 107 4.57 12.12 -7.88
CA ARG A 107 4.68 11.33 -9.09
C ARG A 107 4.10 12.07 -10.29
N GLN A 108 2.99 12.75 -10.11
CA GLN A 108 2.39 13.57 -11.16
C GLN A 108 3.31 14.72 -11.54
N ASP A 109 3.91 15.39 -10.55
CA ASP A 109 4.85 16.48 -10.79
C ASP A 109 6.09 15.98 -11.54
N ARG A 110 6.63 14.84 -11.14
CA ARG A 110 7.76 14.23 -11.84
C ARG A 110 7.44 13.93 -13.30
N LYS A 111 6.28 13.35 -13.52
CA LYS A 111 5.83 13.00 -14.86
C LYS A 111 5.69 14.26 -15.71
N THR A 112 5.11 15.30 -15.14
CA THR A 112 4.96 16.59 -15.81
C THR A 112 6.31 17.20 -16.17
N VAL A 113 7.26 17.18 -15.23
CA VAL A 113 8.60 17.69 -15.46
C VAL A 113 9.30 16.92 -16.59
N VAL A 114 9.19 15.60 -16.57
CA VAL A 114 9.78 14.78 -17.63
C VAL A 114 9.14 15.10 -18.98
N ASP A 115 7.82 15.23 -19.01
CA ASP A 115 7.10 15.59 -20.25
C ASP A 115 7.54 16.97 -20.75
N VAL A 116 7.67 17.93 -19.84
CA VAL A 116 8.12 19.29 -20.19
C VAL A 116 9.56 19.26 -20.70
N ASP A 117 10.43 18.51 -20.04
CA ASP A 117 11.82 18.35 -20.48
C ASP A 117 11.89 17.70 -21.86
N GLY A 118 11.06 16.69 -22.08
CA GLY A 118 10.97 16.05 -23.39
C GLY A 118 10.49 17.02 -24.47
N ALA A 119 9.49 17.81 -24.17
CA ALA A 119 8.99 18.84 -25.07
C ALA A 119 10.04 19.94 -25.30
N GLY A 120 10.71 20.34 -24.22
CA GLY A 120 11.78 21.33 -24.31
C GLY A 120 12.95 20.84 -25.12
N ALA A 121 13.32 19.58 -24.95
CA ALA A 121 14.40 18.97 -25.74
C ALA A 121 13.98 18.85 -27.20
N GLY A 122 12.71 18.59 -27.47
CA GLY A 122 12.19 18.57 -28.82
C GLY A 122 12.03 19.97 -29.42
N GLY A 123 11.92 20.91 -28.54
CA GLY A 123 11.87 22.32 -28.97
C GLY A 123 13.23 22.91 -29.06
#